data_aebf43d63e869adc56c69683f6e443a1
#
_entry.id   aebf43d63e869adc56c69683f6e443a1
#
_cell.length_a   1.000
_cell.length_b   1.000
_cell.length_c   1.000
_cell.angle_alpha   90.00
_cell.angle_beta   90.00
_cell.angle_gamma   90.00
#
_symmetry.space_group_name_H-M   'P 1'
#
loop_
_entity.id
_entity.type
_entity.pdbx_description
1 polymer ?
#
loop_
_entity_poly.entity_id
_entity_poly.type
_entity_poly.pdbx_seq_one_letter_code
_entity_poly.pdbx_strand_id
1 'polypeptide(L)'
;TYLVEFYPPDSDYSMSTSFEVPNGHNDLLSSGRLILPNLQFSVGIPFKTELIVRYMPETTNKGAKFKSLGLGIKHSISQYFKASKVTPFNLSVLANNSRLEGGYNFGVNSQIPGENQSVDLRVSNYGFGLLGSVDLKIVSVYASIMQVYSKSSLKIKGSYELNYETSSDEIGAIAFQVQDPISIENNLNFLRKNIGIAFNFAFYNLFIDYSLQEYNSINLGVSLGVR
;
A
#
# COMPACT_ATOMS: atom_id res chain seq x y z
N THR A 1 -8.61 22.97 -13.29
CA THR A 1 -7.74 24.14 -13.04
C THR A 1 -8.02 24.65 -11.64
N TYR A 2 -6.96 24.82 -10.84
CA TYR A 2 -7.02 25.44 -9.53
C TYR A 2 -6.34 26.80 -9.61
N LEU A 3 -6.99 27.83 -9.10
CA LEU A 3 -6.44 29.17 -8.94
C LEU A 3 -5.97 29.32 -7.49
N VAL A 4 -4.74 29.73 -7.30
CA VAL A 4 -4.21 30.08 -5.99
C VAL A 4 -3.88 31.56 -6.01
N GLU A 5 -4.49 32.31 -5.09
CA GLU A 5 -4.24 33.73 -4.88
C GLU A 5 -3.49 33.94 -3.57
N PHE A 6 -2.51 34.80 -3.60
CA PHE A 6 -1.73 35.21 -2.45
C PHE A 6 -1.69 36.72 -2.34
N TYR A 7 -1.97 37.26 -1.17
CA TYR A 7 -1.92 38.68 -0.85
C TYR A 7 -0.72 38.90 0.07
N PRO A 8 0.41 39.45 -0.47
CA PRO A 8 1.54 39.78 0.39
C PRO A 8 1.15 40.80 1.47
N PRO A 9 1.64 40.65 2.71
CA PRO A 9 1.37 41.62 3.78
C PRO A 9 1.79 43.03 3.35
N ASP A 10 0.99 44.03 3.67
CA ASP A 10 1.26 45.44 3.40
C ASP A 10 1.44 45.80 1.93
N SER A 11 0.82 45.06 1.01
CA SER A 11 0.84 45.31 -0.42
C SER A 11 -0.56 45.60 -0.99
N ASP A 12 -0.64 46.50 -1.96
CA ASP A 12 -1.87 46.81 -2.66
C ASP A 12 -2.09 45.91 -3.91
N TYR A 13 -1.28 44.85 -4.07
CA TYR A 13 -1.39 43.94 -5.20
C TYR A 13 -1.61 42.49 -4.74
N SER A 14 -2.32 41.72 -5.55
CA SER A 14 -2.45 40.29 -5.42
C SER A 14 -1.56 39.56 -6.42
N MET A 15 -1.15 38.38 -6.04
CA MET A 15 -0.40 37.46 -6.89
C MET A 15 -1.27 36.23 -7.11
N SER A 16 -1.41 35.79 -8.35
CA SER A 16 -2.18 34.62 -8.69
C SER A 16 -1.40 33.66 -9.58
N THR A 17 -1.59 32.38 -9.37
CA THR A 17 -1.10 31.33 -10.25
C THR A 17 -2.19 30.30 -10.46
N SER A 18 -2.27 29.74 -11.65
CA SER A 18 -3.18 28.65 -11.95
C SER A 18 -2.42 27.40 -12.38
N PHE A 19 -2.86 26.27 -11.92
CA PHE A 19 -2.33 24.99 -12.37
C PHE A 19 -3.46 23.96 -12.51
N GLU A 20 -3.26 23.04 -13.41
CA GLU A 20 -4.16 21.90 -13.56
C GLU A 20 -3.57 20.72 -12.79
N VAL A 21 -4.32 20.21 -11.83
CA VAL A 21 -3.97 18.95 -11.20
C VAL A 21 -4.36 17.83 -12.16
N PRO A 22 -3.45 16.92 -12.52
CA PRO A 22 -3.80 15.76 -13.31
C PRO A 22 -5.00 15.04 -12.66
N ASN A 23 -5.90 14.50 -13.47
CA ASN A 23 -7.10 13.77 -13.01
C ASN A 23 -6.71 12.51 -12.22
N GLY A 24 -5.87 12.66 -11.24
CA GLY A 24 -5.33 11.75 -10.22
C GLY A 24 -5.65 10.27 -10.45
N HIS A 25 -6.56 9.78 -9.66
CA HIS A 25 -6.98 8.40 -9.59
C HIS A 25 -7.52 7.79 -10.91
N ASN A 26 -8.24 8.54 -11.71
CA ASN A 26 -8.87 8.03 -12.95
C ASN A 26 -7.86 7.79 -14.07
N ASP A 27 -6.76 8.53 -14.11
CA ASP A 27 -5.75 8.37 -15.15
C ASP A 27 -4.72 7.29 -14.80
N LEU A 28 -4.41 7.11 -13.52
CA LEU A 28 -3.53 6.04 -13.03
C LEU A 28 -4.23 4.69 -12.98
N LEU A 29 -5.53 4.67 -12.73
CA LEU A 29 -6.34 3.47 -12.53
C LEU A 29 -7.58 3.54 -13.41
N SER A 30 -7.46 3.17 -14.69
CA SER A 30 -8.58 3.19 -15.67
C SER A 30 -9.83 2.42 -15.24
N SER A 31 -9.78 1.65 -14.17
CA SER A 31 -10.90 0.90 -13.59
C SER A 31 -11.10 1.14 -12.09
N GLY A 32 -10.39 2.09 -11.49
CA GLY A 32 -10.39 2.27 -10.02
C GLY A 32 -9.79 1.09 -9.24
N ARG A 33 -9.11 0.16 -9.90
CA ARG A 33 -8.54 -1.05 -9.30
C ARG A 33 -7.05 -1.11 -9.52
N LEU A 34 -6.30 -1.32 -8.44
CA LEU A 34 -4.86 -1.56 -8.47
C LEU A 34 -4.60 -3.06 -8.35
N ILE A 35 -3.98 -3.66 -9.36
CA ILE A 35 -3.60 -5.07 -9.37
C ILE A 35 -2.12 -5.15 -9.01
N LEU A 36 -1.82 -5.79 -7.88
CA LEU A 36 -0.47 -5.95 -7.36
C LEU A 36 -0.13 -7.45 -7.28
N PRO A 37 0.74 -7.96 -8.17
CA PRO A 37 1.19 -9.34 -8.11
C PRO A 37 2.09 -9.55 -6.90
N ASN A 38 1.85 -10.62 -6.14
CA ASN A 38 2.68 -10.98 -5.00
C ASN A 38 3.15 -12.44 -5.09
N LEU A 39 4.42 -12.66 -4.80
CA LEU A 39 5.00 -13.97 -4.60
C LEU A 39 5.14 -14.21 -3.10
N GLN A 40 4.73 -15.38 -2.63
CA GLN A 40 4.88 -15.76 -1.23
C GLN A 40 5.60 -17.11 -1.16
N PHE A 41 6.61 -17.14 -0.32
CA PHE A 41 7.32 -18.36 0.05
C PHE A 41 7.12 -18.61 1.53
N SER A 42 6.89 -19.87 1.88
CA SER A 42 6.82 -20.24 3.29
C SER A 42 7.51 -21.57 3.54
N VAL A 43 8.09 -21.69 4.72
CA VAL A 43 8.76 -22.91 5.18
C VAL A 43 8.31 -23.25 6.57
N GLY A 44 7.88 -24.50 6.73
CA GLY A 44 7.55 -25.06 8.04
C GLY A 44 8.81 -25.42 8.80
N ILE A 45 8.87 -25.00 10.05
CA ILE A 45 9.92 -25.35 11.00
C ILE A 45 9.31 -26.11 12.19
N PRO A 46 10.11 -26.74 13.07
CA PRO A 46 9.61 -27.45 14.24
C PRO A 46 8.56 -26.67 15.05
N PHE A 47 7.77 -27.40 15.84
CA PHE A 47 6.68 -26.87 16.67
C PHE A 47 5.52 -26.22 15.88
N LYS A 48 5.23 -26.76 14.67
CA LYS A 48 4.16 -26.24 13.79
C LYS A 48 4.24 -24.72 13.59
N THR A 49 5.44 -24.25 13.40
CA THR A 49 5.74 -22.85 13.08
C THR A 49 6.06 -22.74 11.60
N GLU A 50 5.64 -21.65 10.98
CA GLU A 50 5.86 -21.35 9.56
C GLU A 50 6.48 -19.98 9.44
N LEU A 51 7.60 -19.89 8.72
CA LEU A 51 8.23 -18.64 8.33
C LEU A 51 7.72 -18.28 6.93
N ILE A 52 7.38 -17.01 6.74
CA ILE A 52 6.74 -16.51 5.52
C ILE A 52 7.56 -15.33 4.99
N VAL A 53 7.87 -15.37 3.70
CA VAL A 53 8.45 -14.24 2.96
C VAL A 53 7.48 -13.90 1.83
N ARG A 54 7.10 -12.64 1.74
CA ARG A 54 6.26 -12.12 0.66
C ARG A 54 7.05 -11.09 -0.12
N TYR A 55 7.06 -11.23 -1.42
CA TYR A 55 7.81 -10.37 -2.32
C TYR A 55 6.95 -9.95 -3.50
N MET A 56 6.90 -8.66 -3.75
CA MET A 56 6.36 -8.07 -4.97
C MET A 56 7.51 -7.42 -5.72
N PRO A 57 7.89 -7.97 -6.89
CA PRO A 57 8.89 -7.33 -7.74
C PRO A 57 8.43 -5.94 -8.18
N GLU A 58 9.37 -5.11 -8.58
CA GLU A 58 9.03 -3.80 -9.12
C GLU A 58 8.07 -3.96 -10.30
N THR A 59 6.89 -3.44 -10.12
CA THR A 59 5.81 -3.47 -11.11
C THR A 59 5.50 -2.05 -11.52
N THR A 60 5.51 -1.78 -12.82
CA THR A 60 5.21 -0.45 -13.36
C THR A 60 3.80 -0.45 -13.92
N ASN A 61 3.00 0.52 -13.49
CA ASN A 61 1.67 0.76 -14.02
C ASN A 61 1.56 2.26 -14.39
N LYS A 62 1.41 2.55 -15.67
CA LYS A 62 1.31 3.92 -16.21
C LYS A 62 2.38 4.89 -15.66
N GLY A 63 3.63 4.43 -15.56
CA GLY A 63 4.75 5.21 -15.05
C GLY A 63 4.94 5.20 -13.53
N ALA A 64 3.93 4.79 -12.76
CA ALA A 64 4.08 4.56 -11.34
C ALA A 64 4.71 3.20 -11.08
N LYS A 65 5.72 3.16 -10.24
CA LYS A 65 6.46 1.96 -9.86
C LYS A 65 6.10 1.55 -8.44
N PHE A 66 5.91 0.25 -8.22
CA PHE A 66 5.62 -0.31 -6.90
C PHE A 66 6.46 -1.55 -6.66
N LYS A 67 6.99 -1.69 -5.46
CA LYS A 67 7.63 -2.91 -4.97
C LYS A 67 7.31 -3.13 -3.49
N SER A 68 7.34 -4.38 -3.05
CA SER A 68 7.07 -4.70 -1.65
C SER A 68 7.89 -5.88 -1.18
N LEU A 69 8.29 -5.84 0.08
CA LEU A 69 8.88 -6.96 0.81
C LEU A 69 8.15 -7.11 2.14
N GLY A 70 7.80 -8.35 2.48
CA GLY A 70 7.18 -8.70 3.75
C GLY A 70 7.79 -9.95 4.35
N LEU A 71 7.85 -9.97 5.69
CA LEU A 71 8.24 -11.11 6.48
C LEU A 71 7.12 -11.45 7.46
N GLY A 72 6.92 -12.73 7.72
CA GLY A 72 5.89 -13.19 8.66
C GLY A 72 6.31 -14.46 9.39
N ILE A 73 5.69 -14.66 10.52
CA ILE A 73 5.75 -15.90 11.29
C ILE A 73 4.35 -16.29 11.70
N LYS A 74 4.00 -17.56 11.49
CA LYS A 74 2.74 -18.15 11.91
C LYS A 74 3.04 -19.33 12.81
N HIS A 75 2.41 -19.40 13.99
CA HIS A 75 2.57 -20.48 14.94
C HIS A 75 1.23 -21.07 15.32
N SER A 76 1.07 -22.39 15.15
CA SER A 76 -0.16 -23.08 15.52
C SER A 76 -0.24 -23.27 17.03
N ILE A 77 -1.22 -22.61 17.65
CA ILE A 77 -1.48 -22.76 19.08
C ILE A 77 -2.45 -23.91 19.38
N SER A 78 -3.23 -24.37 18.40
CA SER A 78 -4.12 -25.52 18.55
C SER A 78 -3.39 -26.79 18.93
N GLN A 79 -2.10 -26.94 18.62
CA GLN A 79 -1.30 -28.10 19.03
C GLN A 79 -1.23 -28.29 20.55
N TYR A 80 -1.44 -27.23 21.32
CA TYR A 80 -1.42 -27.27 22.79
C TYR A 80 -2.76 -27.66 23.43
N PHE A 81 -3.84 -27.68 22.63
CA PHE A 81 -5.18 -27.99 23.10
C PHE A 81 -5.58 -29.43 22.73
N LYS A 82 -6.05 -30.21 23.70
CA LYS A 82 -6.47 -31.60 23.48
C LYS A 82 -7.64 -31.72 22.50
N ALA A 83 -8.56 -30.79 22.51
CA ALA A 83 -9.74 -30.76 21.64
C ALA A 83 -9.39 -30.65 20.14
N SER A 84 -8.27 -30.04 19.78
CA SER A 84 -7.85 -29.88 18.38
C SER A 84 -7.40 -31.18 17.71
N LYS A 85 -7.17 -32.22 18.48
CA LYS A 85 -6.80 -33.55 17.94
C LYS A 85 -7.98 -34.29 17.32
N VAL A 86 -9.19 -33.90 17.64
CA VAL A 86 -10.44 -34.57 17.22
C VAL A 86 -11.23 -33.71 16.23
N THR A 87 -10.98 -32.40 16.21
CA THR A 87 -11.71 -31.44 15.35
C THR A 87 -10.85 -30.97 14.18
N PRO A 88 -11.43 -30.68 13.01
CA PRO A 88 -10.71 -30.10 11.88
C PRO A 88 -10.35 -28.60 12.08
N PHE A 89 -10.51 -28.11 13.30
CA PHE A 89 -10.27 -26.71 13.64
C PHE A 89 -8.80 -26.45 14.01
N ASN A 90 -8.22 -25.46 13.38
CA ASN A 90 -6.87 -24.97 13.66
C ASN A 90 -6.91 -23.50 14.08
N LEU A 91 -6.13 -23.17 15.10
CA LEU A 91 -5.93 -21.81 15.57
C LEU A 91 -4.44 -21.49 15.59
N SER A 92 -4.08 -20.35 15.03
CA SER A 92 -2.69 -19.90 14.96
C SER A 92 -2.58 -18.44 15.38
N VAL A 93 -1.43 -18.08 15.93
CA VAL A 93 -0.99 -16.70 16.05
C VAL A 93 -0.15 -16.32 14.84
N LEU A 94 -0.26 -15.07 14.43
CA LEU A 94 0.42 -14.53 13.24
C LEU A 94 1.05 -13.20 13.61
N ALA A 95 2.32 -13.01 13.23
CA ALA A 95 2.98 -11.72 13.27
C ALA A 95 3.64 -11.46 11.92
N ASN A 96 3.58 -10.24 11.43
CA ASN A 96 4.22 -9.86 10.19
C ASN A 96 4.78 -8.43 10.21
N ASN A 97 5.71 -8.22 9.30
CA ASN A 97 6.22 -6.91 8.92
C ASN A 97 6.19 -6.82 7.40
N SER A 98 5.85 -5.66 6.85
CA SER A 98 5.93 -5.43 5.41
C SER A 98 6.27 -3.98 5.10
N ARG A 99 6.95 -3.80 3.97
CA ARG A 99 7.29 -2.48 3.44
C ARG A 99 6.89 -2.43 1.97
N LEU A 100 6.07 -1.45 1.63
CA LEU A 100 5.70 -1.07 0.28
C LEU A 100 6.41 0.23 -0.07
N GLU A 101 7.05 0.27 -1.22
CA GLU A 101 7.61 1.47 -1.82
C GLU A 101 6.92 1.71 -3.15
N GLY A 102 6.51 2.95 -3.37
CA GLY A 102 5.93 3.44 -4.62
C GLY A 102 6.65 4.70 -5.07
N GLY A 103 6.71 4.90 -6.37
CA GLY A 103 7.32 6.09 -6.94
C GLY A 103 6.72 6.43 -8.30
N TYR A 104 6.69 7.72 -8.60
CA TYR A 104 6.29 8.25 -9.90
C TYR A 104 7.17 9.43 -10.26
N ASN A 105 7.75 9.41 -11.47
CA ASN A 105 8.50 10.52 -12.00
C ASN A 105 7.64 11.28 -13.01
N PHE A 106 7.48 12.58 -12.82
CA PHE A 106 6.67 13.41 -13.71
C PHE A 106 7.34 13.61 -15.08
N GLY A 107 8.67 13.53 -15.16
CA GLY A 107 9.43 13.71 -16.40
C GLY A 107 9.16 15.06 -17.06
N VAL A 108 9.28 15.09 -18.39
CA VAL A 108 9.01 16.29 -19.20
C VAL A 108 7.53 16.65 -19.36
N ASN A 109 6.63 15.83 -18.82
CA ASN A 109 5.18 16.04 -18.88
C ASN A 109 4.63 16.73 -17.63
N SER A 110 5.48 17.27 -16.77
CA SER A 110 5.03 18.06 -15.64
C SER A 110 4.36 19.33 -16.13
N GLN A 111 3.16 19.60 -15.64
CA GLN A 111 2.43 20.84 -15.95
C GLN A 111 3.02 22.07 -15.25
N ILE A 112 3.79 21.84 -14.20
CA ILE A 112 4.51 22.89 -13.47
C ILE A 112 5.99 22.81 -13.89
N PRO A 113 6.57 23.87 -14.44
CA PRO A 113 8.00 23.90 -14.78
C PRO A 113 8.88 23.55 -13.60
N GLY A 114 9.99 22.85 -13.86
CA GLY A 114 10.93 22.46 -12.82
C GLY A 114 11.78 21.23 -13.19
N GLU A 115 12.63 20.80 -12.28
CA GLU A 115 13.55 19.69 -12.53
C GLU A 115 13.41 18.59 -11.49
N ASN A 116 13.69 17.35 -11.91
CA ASN A 116 13.74 16.17 -11.06
C ASN A 116 12.48 15.92 -10.22
N GLN A 117 11.33 16.27 -10.76
CA GLN A 117 10.05 16.18 -10.09
C GLN A 117 9.61 14.73 -9.95
N SER A 118 9.34 14.31 -8.72
CA SER A 118 8.90 12.94 -8.41
C SER A 118 8.01 12.88 -7.17
N VAL A 119 7.23 11.80 -7.08
CA VAL A 119 6.49 11.43 -5.88
C VAL A 119 7.05 10.11 -5.36
N ASP A 120 7.43 10.08 -4.10
CA ASP A 120 7.84 8.89 -3.38
C ASP A 120 6.82 8.55 -2.30
N LEU A 121 6.33 7.33 -2.32
CA LEU A 121 5.46 6.75 -1.31
C LEU A 121 6.19 5.61 -0.60
N ARG A 122 6.20 5.62 0.72
CA ARG A 122 6.69 4.51 1.54
C ARG A 122 5.67 4.17 2.60
N VAL A 123 5.30 2.89 2.69
CA VAL A 123 4.39 2.37 3.70
C VAL A 123 5.05 1.21 4.40
N SER A 124 5.18 1.27 5.71
CA SER A 124 5.72 0.20 6.55
C SER A 124 4.64 -0.27 7.52
N ASN A 125 4.37 -1.57 7.53
CA ASN A 125 3.34 -2.16 8.36
C ASN A 125 3.92 -3.20 9.31
N TYR A 126 3.43 -3.22 10.54
CA TYR A 126 3.63 -4.28 11.53
C TYR A 126 2.26 -4.79 11.92
N GLY A 127 2.08 -6.09 11.92
CA GLY A 127 0.81 -6.70 12.27
C GLY A 127 0.97 -7.92 13.15
N PHE A 128 0.04 -8.13 14.08
CA PHE A 128 -0.08 -9.35 14.86
C PHE A 128 -1.56 -9.69 15.04
N GLY A 129 -1.87 -10.98 15.13
CA GLY A 129 -3.25 -11.40 15.24
C GLY A 129 -3.44 -12.89 15.33
N LEU A 130 -4.69 -13.28 15.16
CA LEU A 130 -5.15 -14.66 15.21
C LEU A 130 -5.69 -15.08 13.85
N LEU A 131 -5.43 -16.33 13.50
CA LEU A 131 -5.95 -17.00 12.31
C LEU A 131 -6.61 -18.31 12.75
N GLY A 132 -7.91 -18.43 12.49
CA GLY A 132 -8.66 -19.67 12.65
C GLY A 132 -8.95 -20.31 11.29
N SER A 133 -8.84 -21.62 11.19
CA SER A 133 -9.25 -22.38 10.00
C SER A 133 -10.00 -23.65 10.38
N VAL A 134 -10.88 -24.06 9.48
CA VAL A 134 -11.53 -25.37 9.48
C VAL A 134 -11.12 -26.06 8.20
N ASP A 135 -10.38 -27.15 8.33
CA ASP A 135 -9.82 -27.90 7.21
C ASP A 135 -10.69 -29.14 6.94
N LEU A 136 -11.46 -29.10 5.86
CA LEU A 136 -12.15 -30.23 5.29
C LEU A 136 -11.29 -30.76 4.13
N LYS A 137 -11.29 -32.03 3.87
CA LYS A 137 -10.35 -32.72 2.95
C LYS A 137 -9.98 -31.95 1.68
N ILE A 138 -10.97 -31.31 1.05
CA ILE A 138 -10.81 -30.58 -0.23
C ILE A 138 -10.93 -29.07 -0.03
N VAL A 139 -11.65 -28.62 0.99
CA VAL A 139 -11.97 -27.21 1.21
C VAL A 139 -11.51 -26.81 2.61
N SER A 140 -10.84 -25.68 2.71
CA SER A 140 -10.55 -25.03 3.99
C SER A 140 -11.24 -23.66 4.01
N VAL A 141 -11.90 -23.36 5.11
CA VAL A 141 -12.44 -22.02 5.38
C VAL A 141 -11.60 -21.42 6.48
N TYR A 142 -11.18 -20.17 6.30
CA TYR A 142 -10.37 -19.48 7.29
C TYR A 142 -10.82 -18.06 7.53
N ALA A 143 -10.57 -17.58 8.72
CA ALA A 143 -10.78 -16.18 9.09
C ALA A 143 -9.64 -15.70 9.98
N SER A 144 -9.28 -14.44 9.86
CA SER A 144 -8.27 -13.84 10.71
C SER A 144 -8.69 -12.46 11.20
N ILE A 145 -8.15 -12.09 12.33
CA ILE A 145 -8.24 -10.76 12.91
C ILE A 145 -6.83 -10.31 13.30
N MET A 146 -6.43 -9.15 12.81
CA MET A 146 -5.08 -8.63 13.00
C MET A 146 -5.12 -7.16 13.39
N GLN A 147 -4.37 -6.81 14.41
CA GLN A 147 -4.01 -5.45 14.73
C GLN A 147 -2.85 -5.02 13.85
N VAL A 148 -3.01 -3.92 13.11
CA VAL A 148 -2.00 -3.41 12.17
C VAL A 148 -1.60 -2.00 12.57
N TYR A 149 -0.29 -1.77 12.65
CA TYR A 149 0.35 -0.49 12.81
C TYR A 149 1.02 -0.13 11.49
N SER A 150 0.63 0.97 10.91
CA SER A 150 1.10 1.44 9.61
C SER A 150 1.74 2.81 9.75
N LYS A 151 2.96 2.95 9.23
CA LYS A 151 3.62 4.24 9.05
C LYS A 151 3.73 4.50 7.55
N SER A 152 3.13 5.59 7.07
CA SER A 152 3.23 6.03 5.69
C SER A 152 3.98 7.36 5.59
N SER A 153 4.75 7.51 4.52
CA SER A 153 5.47 8.74 4.17
C SER A 153 5.27 9.00 2.69
N LEU A 154 4.74 10.16 2.36
CA LEU A 154 4.58 10.67 1.01
C LEU A 154 5.47 11.90 0.86
N LYS A 155 6.35 11.90 -0.15
CA LYS A 155 7.23 13.03 -0.45
C LYS A 155 7.09 13.42 -1.90
N ILE A 156 6.88 14.70 -2.14
CA ILE A 156 6.97 15.30 -3.46
C ILE A 156 8.33 16.00 -3.52
N LYS A 157 9.16 15.56 -4.45
CA LYS A 157 10.55 15.99 -4.60
C LYS A 157 10.76 16.72 -5.91
N GLY A 158 11.83 17.49 -5.97
CA GLY A 158 12.24 18.24 -7.13
C GLY A 158 12.01 19.74 -6.99
N SER A 159 12.40 20.50 -8.02
CA SER A 159 12.15 21.93 -8.08
C SER A 159 10.83 22.19 -8.82
N TYR A 160 10.12 23.20 -8.37
CA TYR A 160 8.85 23.65 -8.94
C TYR A 160 8.91 25.15 -9.10
N GLU A 161 8.72 25.63 -10.32
CA GLU A 161 8.69 27.06 -10.64
C GLU A 161 7.24 27.54 -10.69
N LEU A 162 6.85 28.37 -9.73
CA LEU A 162 5.54 28.97 -9.66
C LEU A 162 5.64 30.40 -10.18
N ASN A 163 5.03 30.66 -11.32
CA ASN A 163 4.96 32.00 -11.91
C ASN A 163 3.66 32.64 -11.46
N TYR A 164 3.78 33.73 -10.71
CA TYR A 164 2.65 34.53 -10.25
C TYR A 164 2.52 35.75 -11.13
N GLU A 165 1.34 35.92 -11.69
CA GLU A 165 0.95 37.17 -12.32
C GLU A 165 0.53 38.16 -11.21
N THR A 166 1.02 39.39 -11.28
CA THR A 166 0.63 40.41 -10.32
C THR A 166 -0.46 41.30 -10.90
N SER A 167 -1.30 41.84 -10.03
CA SER A 167 -2.31 42.82 -10.42
C SER A 167 -1.73 44.25 -10.65
N SER A 168 -0.43 44.43 -10.44
CA SER A 168 0.28 45.70 -10.62
C SER A 168 1.01 45.72 -11.95
N ASP A 169 0.73 46.69 -12.79
CA ASP A 169 1.40 46.87 -14.08
C ASP A 169 2.90 47.21 -13.95
N GLU A 170 3.33 47.64 -12.77
CA GLU A 170 4.73 48.03 -12.50
C GLU A 170 5.64 46.85 -12.11
N ILE A 171 5.08 45.79 -11.53
CA ILE A 171 5.87 44.67 -10.93
C ILE A 171 6.01 43.51 -11.91
N GLY A 172 5.06 43.30 -12.81
CA GLY A 172 5.08 42.16 -13.75
C GLY A 172 4.96 40.80 -13.06
N ALA A 173 5.37 39.73 -13.75
CA ALA A 173 5.32 38.37 -13.21
C ALA A 173 6.50 38.09 -12.25
N ILE A 174 6.23 37.46 -11.13
CA ILE A 174 7.23 37.04 -10.14
C ILE A 174 7.32 35.51 -10.18
N ALA A 175 8.54 34.98 -10.36
CA ALA A 175 8.83 33.56 -10.31
C ALA A 175 9.36 33.14 -8.94
N PHE A 176 8.76 32.13 -8.34
CA PHE A 176 9.22 31.47 -7.13
C PHE A 176 9.63 30.05 -7.43
N GLN A 177 10.81 29.67 -6.97
CA GLN A 177 11.24 28.28 -7.02
C GLN A 177 11.09 27.64 -5.64
N VAL A 178 10.34 26.54 -5.61
CA VAL A 178 10.12 25.74 -4.38
C VAL A 178 10.82 24.40 -4.54
N GLN A 179 11.66 24.05 -3.58
CA GLN A 179 12.38 22.79 -3.54
C GLN A 179 11.70 21.82 -2.57
N ASP A 180 11.45 20.59 -3.02
CA ASP A 180 10.85 19.50 -2.23
C ASP A 180 9.59 19.94 -1.44
N PRO A 181 8.52 20.39 -2.15
CA PRO A 181 7.45 21.19 -1.54
C PRO A 181 6.64 20.44 -0.48
N ILE A 182 6.56 19.12 -0.54
CA ILE A 182 5.64 18.37 0.32
C ILE A 182 6.33 17.15 0.91
N SER A 183 6.24 17.03 2.25
CA SER A 183 6.60 15.82 2.99
C SER A 183 5.50 15.57 4.03
N ILE A 184 4.73 14.50 3.83
CA ILE A 184 3.62 14.12 4.70
C ILE A 184 3.97 12.78 5.34
N GLU A 185 3.91 12.71 6.66
CA GLU A 185 4.00 11.45 7.41
C GLU A 185 2.68 11.20 8.14
N ASN A 186 2.22 9.96 8.09
CA ASN A 186 1.00 9.55 8.77
C ASN A 186 1.21 8.20 9.45
N ASN A 187 0.69 8.08 10.67
CA ASN A 187 0.69 6.84 11.44
C ASN A 187 -0.76 6.40 11.64
N LEU A 188 -1.07 5.19 11.22
CA LEU A 188 -2.39 4.59 11.35
C LEU A 188 -2.31 3.34 12.21
N ASN A 189 -3.39 3.11 12.94
CA ASN A 189 -3.58 1.93 13.75
C ASN A 189 -5.00 1.42 13.50
N PHE A 190 -5.12 0.23 12.94
CA PHE A 190 -6.41 -0.31 12.54
C PHE A 190 -6.49 -1.82 12.68
N LEU A 191 -7.73 -2.31 12.75
CA LEU A 191 -8.04 -3.71 12.82
C LEU A 191 -8.37 -4.23 11.40
N ARG A 192 -7.58 -5.20 10.93
CA ARG A 192 -7.84 -5.93 9.69
C ARG A 192 -8.55 -7.24 10.00
N LYS A 193 -9.64 -7.51 9.31
CA LYS A 193 -10.36 -8.78 9.38
C LYS A 193 -10.34 -9.41 8.01
N ASN A 194 -10.01 -10.70 7.92
CA ASN A 194 -10.04 -11.44 6.67
C ASN A 194 -10.94 -12.65 6.81
N ILE A 195 -11.61 -12.99 5.73
CA ILE A 195 -12.31 -14.26 5.57
C ILE A 195 -11.96 -14.84 4.20
N GLY A 196 -11.71 -16.13 4.13
CA GLY A 196 -11.32 -16.77 2.89
C GLY A 196 -11.66 -18.24 2.82
N ILE A 197 -11.59 -18.75 1.60
CA ILE A 197 -11.79 -20.15 1.27
C ILE A 197 -10.58 -20.59 0.44
N ALA A 198 -10.08 -21.80 0.74
CA ALA A 198 -9.06 -22.45 -0.05
C ALA A 198 -9.54 -23.82 -0.51
N PHE A 199 -9.26 -24.16 -1.76
CA PHE A 199 -9.47 -25.47 -2.35
C PHE A 199 -8.14 -26.20 -2.38
N ASN A 200 -8.05 -27.31 -1.65
CA ASN A 200 -6.83 -28.07 -1.44
C ASN A 200 -6.76 -29.28 -2.38
N PHE A 201 -5.81 -29.28 -3.27
CA PHE A 201 -5.47 -30.40 -4.14
C PHE A 201 -4.14 -31.01 -3.69
N ALA A 202 -3.74 -32.12 -4.31
CA ALA A 202 -2.56 -32.86 -3.85
C ALA A 202 -1.28 -32.01 -3.73
N PHE A 203 -1.01 -31.14 -4.71
CA PHE A 203 0.23 -30.36 -4.81
C PHE A 203 -0.01 -28.85 -4.89
N TYR A 204 -1.25 -28.41 -5.06
CA TYR A 204 -1.57 -27.00 -5.18
C TYR A 204 -2.86 -26.65 -4.45
N ASN A 205 -2.95 -25.42 -3.99
CA ASN A 205 -4.14 -24.86 -3.37
C ASN A 205 -4.53 -23.58 -4.13
N LEU A 206 -5.82 -23.43 -4.39
CA LEU A 206 -6.41 -22.19 -4.89
C LEU A 206 -7.09 -21.50 -3.72
N PHE A 207 -6.87 -20.23 -3.56
CA PHE A 207 -7.55 -19.49 -2.50
C PHE A 207 -8.10 -18.15 -2.98
N ILE A 208 -9.17 -17.76 -2.32
CA ILE A 208 -9.77 -16.44 -2.40
C ILE A 208 -10.02 -15.95 -0.99
N ASP A 209 -9.63 -14.73 -0.72
CA ASP A 209 -9.98 -14.07 0.54
C ASP A 209 -10.41 -12.62 0.34
N TYR A 210 -11.22 -12.17 1.28
CA TYR A 210 -11.71 -10.81 1.37
C TYR A 210 -11.20 -10.19 2.66
N SER A 211 -10.53 -9.05 2.53
CA SER A 211 -10.01 -8.26 3.64
C SER A 211 -10.90 -7.06 3.89
N LEU A 212 -11.42 -6.99 5.10
CA LEU A 212 -12.17 -5.86 5.65
C LEU A 212 -11.21 -4.95 6.40
N GLN A 213 -11.02 -3.77 5.88
CA GLN A 213 -10.17 -2.71 6.44
C GLN A 213 -10.66 -1.37 5.88
N GLU A 214 -9.97 -0.27 6.13
CA GLU A 214 -10.35 1.04 5.60
C GLU A 214 -10.59 1.01 4.07
N TYR A 215 -9.69 0.35 3.32
CA TYR A 215 -9.87 0.05 1.90
C TYR A 215 -9.95 -1.46 1.72
N ASN A 216 -11.13 -1.95 1.44
CA ASN A 216 -11.36 -3.38 1.27
C ASN A 216 -10.58 -3.95 0.09
N SER A 217 -10.13 -5.21 0.21
CA SER A 217 -9.40 -5.88 -0.86
C SER A 217 -9.84 -7.32 -1.04
N ILE A 218 -9.75 -7.80 -2.27
CA ILE A 218 -9.93 -9.20 -2.64
C ILE A 218 -8.56 -9.73 -3.07
N ASN A 219 -8.15 -10.86 -2.50
CA ASN A 219 -6.95 -11.56 -2.89
C ASN A 219 -7.33 -12.90 -3.51
N LEU A 220 -6.72 -13.18 -4.64
CA LEU A 220 -6.81 -14.45 -5.35
C LEU A 220 -5.40 -15.00 -5.46
N GLY A 221 -5.22 -16.30 -5.25
CA GLY A 221 -3.90 -16.86 -5.37
C GLY A 221 -3.89 -18.36 -5.56
N VAL A 222 -2.72 -18.81 -6.01
CA VAL A 222 -2.35 -20.22 -6.13
C VAL A 222 -1.15 -20.44 -5.24
N SER A 223 -1.16 -21.48 -4.44
CA SER A 223 0.02 -21.92 -3.71
C SER A 223 0.40 -23.34 -4.09
N LEU A 224 1.70 -23.59 -4.22
CA LEU A 224 2.27 -24.90 -4.42
C LEU A 224 2.91 -25.33 -3.10
N GLY A 225 2.63 -26.55 -2.67
CA GLY A 225 3.19 -27.07 -1.43
C GLY A 225 3.63 -28.52 -1.58
N VAL A 226 4.80 -28.83 -1.04
CA VAL A 226 5.26 -30.19 -0.83
C VAL A 226 5.07 -30.51 0.64
N ARG A 227 4.33 -31.54 0.95
CA ARG A 227 4.09 -32.03 2.33
C ARG A 227 4.97 -33.21 2.64
#